data_dda90a23243808ed7198a7ca916fa8b3
#
_entry.id   dda90a23243808ed7198a7ca916fa8b3
#
_cell.length_a   1.000
_cell.length_b   1.000
_cell.length_c   1.000
_cell.angle_alpha   90.00
_cell.angle_beta   90.00
_cell.angle_gamma   90.00
#
_symmetry.space_group_name_H-M   'P 1'
#
loop_
_entity.id
_entity.type
_entity.pdbx_description
1 polymer ?
#
loop_
_entity_poly.entity_id
_entity_poly.type
_entity_poly.pdbx_seq_one_letter_code
_entity_poly.pdbx_strand_id
1 'polypeptide(L)'
;FGTPNETGFYDRYTLRMLLDGEKVTGELNFLPAEKDSKVGEIKGTVGPVDKMMMARTANLWWYSQGEGMSVQEELKIIFGEGNASIGFAEMVDRGDGVYVYKKGAKINYTLNLTDVACSDFTERSNVEEYLKDNLARLSPTKPVLGGQWYYVSATINTNDNSGVVIYEDGHVQEKRNYTYSTDAQGVIKNLTIK
;
A
#
# COMPACT_ATOMS: atom_id res chain seq x y z
N PHE A 1 2.76 6.64 -0.56
CA PHE A 1 1.47 7.26 -0.92
C PHE A 1 1.64 8.11 -2.17
N GLY A 2 0.69 8.01 -3.11
CA GLY A 2 0.62 8.90 -4.28
C GLY A 2 0.15 10.32 -3.92
N THR A 3 -0.02 11.15 -4.93
CA THR A 3 -0.69 12.45 -4.78
C THR A 3 -2.19 12.20 -4.62
N PRO A 4 -2.87 12.80 -3.63
CA PRO A 4 -4.31 12.64 -3.49
C PRO A 4 -5.04 13.24 -4.71
N ASN A 5 -6.13 12.60 -5.12
CA ASN A 5 -7.05 13.14 -6.11
C ASN A 5 -7.89 14.29 -5.51
N GLU A 6 -8.81 14.87 -6.30
CA GLU A 6 -9.67 15.97 -5.87
C GLU A 6 -10.54 15.63 -4.65
N THR A 7 -10.88 14.36 -4.45
CA THR A 7 -11.66 13.88 -3.31
C THR A 7 -10.82 13.55 -2.08
N GLY A 8 -9.48 13.67 -2.18
CA GLY A 8 -8.54 13.38 -1.11
C GLY A 8 -8.11 11.91 -1.03
N PHE A 9 -8.52 11.11 -2.00
CA PHE A 9 -8.06 9.73 -2.14
C PHE A 9 -6.70 9.67 -2.81
N TYR A 10 -5.91 8.67 -2.52
CA TYR A 10 -4.64 8.43 -3.18
C TYR A 10 -4.33 6.93 -3.29
N ASP A 11 -3.63 6.60 -4.35
CA ASP A 11 -3.09 5.26 -4.54
C ASP A 11 -2.05 4.95 -3.45
N ARG A 12 -2.13 3.74 -2.91
CA ARG A 12 -1.18 3.26 -1.91
C ARG A 12 -0.49 2.00 -2.39
N TYR A 13 0.82 2.02 -2.32
CA TYR A 13 1.65 0.85 -2.54
C TYR A 13 2.34 0.45 -1.23
N THR A 14 2.33 -0.84 -0.92
CA THR A 14 3.13 -1.40 0.15
C THR A 14 3.99 -2.54 -0.38
N LEU A 15 5.27 -2.50 -0.09
CA LEU A 15 6.25 -3.50 -0.51
C LEU A 15 6.96 -4.04 0.73
N ARG A 16 6.94 -5.35 0.89
CA ARG A 16 7.75 -6.07 1.86
C ARG A 16 8.64 -7.05 1.10
N MET A 17 9.95 -6.97 1.31
CA MET A 17 10.91 -7.90 0.72
C MET A 17 11.75 -8.55 1.81
N LEU A 18 11.91 -9.85 1.70
CA LEU A 18 12.79 -10.68 2.53
C LEU A 18 13.87 -11.27 1.62
N LEU A 19 15.13 -11.06 1.98
CA LEU A 19 16.29 -11.54 1.24
C LEU A 19 16.94 -12.71 2.00
N ASP A 20 17.13 -13.81 1.29
CA ASP A 20 17.91 -14.96 1.75
C ASP A 20 18.96 -15.28 0.66
N GLY A 21 20.15 -14.73 0.84
CA GLY A 21 21.18 -14.74 -0.20
C GLY A 21 20.75 -13.96 -1.44
N GLU A 22 20.59 -14.69 -2.55
CA GLU A 22 20.08 -14.13 -3.81
C GLU A 22 18.57 -14.32 -3.98
N LYS A 23 17.92 -15.09 -3.10
CA LYS A 23 16.47 -15.30 -3.15
C LYS A 23 15.74 -14.14 -2.55
N VAL A 24 14.65 -13.78 -3.17
CA VAL A 24 13.72 -12.75 -2.69
C VAL A 24 12.33 -13.37 -2.57
N THR A 25 11.69 -13.13 -1.43
CA THR A 25 10.27 -13.40 -1.21
C THR A 25 9.64 -12.18 -0.55
N GLY A 26 8.34 -12.05 -0.60
CA GLY A 26 7.65 -10.94 0.04
C GLY A 26 6.25 -10.72 -0.50
N GLU A 27 5.78 -9.49 -0.38
CA GLU A 27 4.45 -9.07 -0.80
C GLU A 27 4.52 -7.68 -1.44
N LEU A 28 3.74 -7.49 -2.50
CA LEU A 28 3.45 -6.19 -3.09
C LEU A 28 1.95 -6.02 -3.14
N ASN A 29 1.46 -4.94 -2.55
CA ASN A 29 0.05 -4.60 -2.54
C ASN A 29 -0.14 -3.22 -3.16
N PHE A 30 -1.03 -3.15 -4.12
CA PHE A 30 -1.51 -1.92 -4.73
C PHE A 30 -2.97 -1.71 -4.34
N LEU A 31 -3.22 -0.63 -3.64
CA LEU A 31 -4.53 -0.22 -3.14
C LEU A 31 -4.86 1.13 -3.80
N PRO A 32 -5.49 1.11 -4.97
CA PRO A 32 -5.83 2.34 -5.69
C PRO A 32 -6.96 3.09 -5.00
N ALA A 33 -7.03 4.39 -5.27
CA ALA A 33 -8.00 5.30 -4.68
C ALA A 33 -9.47 4.94 -5.03
N GLU A 34 -9.70 4.47 -6.27
CA GLU A 34 -11.07 4.32 -6.81
C GLU A 34 -11.29 3.00 -7.58
N LYS A 35 -10.38 2.04 -7.42
CA LYS A 35 -10.44 0.77 -8.14
C LYS A 35 -10.24 -0.40 -7.17
N ASP A 36 -10.47 -1.60 -7.67
CA ASP A 36 -10.19 -2.81 -6.92
C ASP A 36 -8.70 -2.94 -6.60
N SER A 37 -8.43 -3.40 -5.40
CA SER A 37 -7.07 -3.63 -4.94
C SER A 37 -6.42 -4.80 -5.66
N LYS A 38 -5.11 -4.72 -5.84
CA LYS A 38 -4.28 -5.78 -6.37
C LYS A 38 -3.23 -6.14 -5.32
N VAL A 39 -3.34 -7.33 -4.75
CA VAL A 39 -2.51 -7.77 -3.62
C VAL A 39 -1.91 -9.14 -3.92
N GLY A 40 -0.69 -9.38 -3.48
CA GLY A 40 -0.10 -10.70 -3.70
C GLY A 40 1.37 -10.84 -3.36
N GLU A 41 1.79 -12.10 -3.38
CA GLU A 41 3.16 -12.51 -3.12
C GLU A 41 4.10 -12.14 -4.26
N ILE A 42 5.34 -11.80 -3.90
CA ILE A 42 6.45 -11.67 -4.85
C ILE A 42 7.52 -12.72 -4.55
N LYS A 43 8.07 -13.30 -5.62
CA LYS A 43 9.14 -14.31 -5.52
C LYS A 43 10.12 -14.13 -6.68
N GLY A 44 11.41 -14.32 -6.41
CA GLY A 44 12.43 -14.30 -7.45
C GLY A 44 13.85 -14.18 -6.92
N THR A 45 14.67 -13.45 -7.64
CA THR A 45 16.09 -13.33 -7.33
C THR A 45 16.54 -11.86 -7.38
N VAL A 46 17.63 -11.58 -6.67
CA VAL A 46 18.28 -10.28 -6.67
C VAL A 46 19.71 -10.41 -7.18
N GLY A 47 20.10 -9.48 -8.05
CA GLY A 47 21.44 -9.35 -8.56
C GLY A 47 22.43 -8.75 -7.55
N PRO A 48 23.72 -8.67 -7.94
CA PRO A 48 24.75 -8.02 -7.14
C PRO A 48 24.45 -6.52 -6.96
N VAL A 49 25.19 -5.91 -6.04
CA VAL A 49 25.16 -4.44 -5.86
C VAL A 49 25.77 -3.77 -7.08
N ASP A 50 25.04 -2.90 -7.71
CA ASP A 50 25.57 -1.93 -8.66
C ASP A 50 26.30 -0.83 -7.87
N LYS A 51 27.62 -0.76 -8.05
CA LYS A 51 28.47 0.17 -7.28
C LYS A 51 28.26 1.63 -7.66
N MET A 52 27.78 1.92 -8.86
CA MET A 52 27.48 3.29 -9.30
C MET A 52 26.18 3.82 -8.70
N MET A 53 25.17 2.97 -8.66
CA MET A 53 23.85 3.33 -8.13
C MET A 53 23.70 3.03 -6.63
N MET A 54 24.67 2.33 -6.02
CA MET A 54 24.58 1.80 -4.64
C MET A 54 23.25 1.05 -4.40
N ALA A 55 22.80 0.33 -5.42
CA ALA A 55 21.50 -0.32 -5.44
C ALA A 55 21.59 -1.74 -6.01
N ARG A 56 20.58 -2.54 -5.77
CA ARG A 56 20.43 -3.89 -6.34
C ARG A 56 19.15 -3.96 -7.18
N THR A 57 19.17 -4.80 -8.20
CA THR A 57 17.96 -5.07 -9.01
C THR A 57 17.43 -6.45 -8.66
N ALA A 58 16.18 -6.52 -8.24
CA ALA A 58 15.43 -7.75 -8.08
C ALA A 58 14.62 -8.04 -9.35
N ASN A 59 14.69 -9.29 -9.83
CA ASN A 59 13.87 -9.83 -10.89
C ASN A 59 12.88 -10.81 -10.26
N LEU A 60 11.61 -10.47 -10.28
CA LEU A 60 10.57 -11.09 -9.49
C LEU A 60 9.40 -11.53 -10.37
N TRP A 61 8.58 -12.38 -9.81
CA TRP A 61 7.22 -12.64 -10.22
C TRP A 61 6.27 -12.13 -9.16
N TRP A 62 5.24 -11.41 -9.54
CA TRP A 62 4.14 -10.99 -8.69
C TRP A 62 2.93 -11.87 -8.95
N TYR A 63 2.54 -12.65 -7.94
CA TYR A 63 1.38 -13.52 -7.95
C TYR A 63 0.24 -12.78 -7.27
N SER A 64 -0.50 -12.01 -8.02
CA SER A 64 -1.49 -11.08 -7.48
C SER A 64 -2.92 -11.58 -7.68
N GLN A 65 -3.79 -11.12 -6.79
CA GLN A 65 -5.24 -11.25 -6.89
C GLN A 65 -5.87 -9.87 -6.94
N GLY A 66 -6.84 -9.70 -7.81
CA GLY A 66 -7.62 -8.49 -7.96
C GLY A 66 -8.80 -8.74 -8.88
N GLU A 67 -9.93 -8.06 -8.67
CA GLU A 67 -11.15 -8.20 -9.48
C GLU A 67 -11.63 -9.66 -9.64
N GLY A 68 -11.39 -10.50 -8.63
CA GLY A 68 -11.72 -11.93 -8.67
C GLY A 68 -10.83 -12.79 -9.57
N MET A 69 -9.75 -12.23 -10.12
CA MET A 69 -8.79 -12.93 -10.98
C MET A 69 -7.44 -13.07 -10.30
N SER A 70 -6.76 -14.18 -10.58
CA SER A 70 -5.36 -14.39 -10.22
C SER A 70 -4.49 -14.14 -11.44
N VAL A 71 -3.45 -13.33 -11.26
CA VAL A 71 -2.54 -12.92 -12.33
C VAL A 71 -1.10 -13.12 -11.88
N GLN A 72 -0.24 -13.58 -12.78
CA GLN A 72 1.20 -13.65 -12.57
C GLN A 72 1.91 -12.67 -13.50
N GLU A 73 2.74 -11.78 -12.94
CA GLU A 73 3.42 -10.74 -13.73
C GLU A 73 4.91 -10.71 -13.44
N GLU A 74 5.71 -10.52 -14.47
CA GLU A 74 7.10 -10.13 -14.29
C GLU A 74 7.18 -8.77 -13.59
N LEU A 75 8.09 -8.68 -12.62
CA LEU A 75 8.29 -7.47 -11.84
C LEU A 75 9.78 -7.21 -11.67
N LYS A 76 10.22 -5.98 -11.89
CA LYS A 76 11.57 -5.53 -11.57
C LYS A 76 11.54 -4.41 -10.54
N ILE A 77 12.38 -4.54 -9.54
CA ILE A 77 12.51 -3.55 -8.47
C ILE A 77 13.98 -3.21 -8.32
N ILE A 78 14.31 -1.92 -8.35
CA ILE A 78 15.61 -1.41 -7.93
C ILE A 78 15.47 -0.90 -6.50
N PHE A 79 16.35 -1.30 -5.60
CA PHE A 79 16.31 -0.89 -4.21
C PHE A 79 17.71 -0.70 -3.60
N GLY A 80 17.81 0.25 -2.68
CA GLY A 80 19.04 0.60 -1.93
C GLY A 80 18.84 1.89 -1.14
N GLU A 81 19.65 2.07 -0.09
CA GLU A 81 19.68 3.29 0.73
C GLU A 81 18.30 3.79 1.21
N GLY A 82 17.45 2.86 1.67
CA GLY A 82 16.13 3.21 2.22
C GLY A 82 15.04 3.50 1.19
N ASN A 83 15.28 3.18 -0.09
CA ASN A 83 14.33 3.40 -1.16
C ASN A 83 14.18 2.16 -2.04
N ALA A 84 13.01 2.03 -2.68
CA ALA A 84 12.77 1.06 -3.73
C ALA A 84 12.00 1.72 -4.88
N SER A 85 12.32 1.35 -6.11
CA SER A 85 11.62 1.82 -7.31
C SER A 85 11.08 0.65 -8.10
N ILE A 86 9.77 0.65 -8.36
CA ILE A 86 9.10 -0.37 -9.14
C ILE A 86 9.19 -0.02 -10.62
N GLY A 87 9.58 -1.00 -11.42
CA GLY A 87 9.73 -0.86 -12.87
C GLY A 87 8.44 -1.19 -13.61
N PHE A 88 8.03 -0.30 -14.50
CA PHE A 88 6.89 -0.49 -15.40
C PHE A 88 7.35 -0.47 -16.85
N ALA A 89 6.77 -1.35 -17.66
CA ALA A 89 6.96 -1.38 -19.10
C ALA A 89 5.73 -2.00 -19.77
N GLU A 90 5.70 -1.95 -21.10
CA GLU A 90 4.71 -2.69 -21.89
C GLU A 90 4.83 -4.18 -21.60
N MET A 91 3.71 -4.82 -21.28
CA MET A 91 3.63 -6.26 -21.00
C MET A 91 2.87 -7.00 -22.10
N VAL A 92 3.17 -8.27 -22.23
CA VAL A 92 2.52 -9.18 -23.18
C VAL A 92 1.89 -10.31 -22.36
N ASP A 93 0.60 -10.55 -22.59
CA ASP A 93 -0.09 -11.73 -22.09
C ASP A 93 0.35 -12.97 -22.89
N ARG A 94 0.79 -14.00 -22.20
CA ARG A 94 1.16 -15.29 -22.79
C ARG A 94 -0.05 -16.19 -23.07
N GLY A 95 -1.26 -15.76 -22.71
CA GLY A 95 -2.51 -16.50 -22.92
C GLY A 95 -2.89 -17.46 -21.77
N ASP A 96 -2.19 -17.41 -20.66
CA ASP A 96 -2.40 -18.27 -19.48
C ASP A 96 -2.52 -17.47 -18.16
N GLY A 97 -2.80 -16.16 -18.26
CA GLY A 97 -2.83 -15.24 -17.13
C GLY A 97 -1.43 -14.85 -16.64
N VAL A 98 -0.40 -15.14 -17.44
CA VAL A 98 0.99 -14.77 -17.18
C VAL A 98 1.41 -13.62 -18.08
N TYR A 99 1.78 -12.50 -17.48
CA TYR A 99 2.23 -11.30 -18.16
C TYR A 99 3.75 -11.15 -18.03
N VAL A 100 4.41 -10.94 -19.13
CA VAL A 100 5.86 -10.74 -19.19
C VAL A 100 6.18 -9.40 -19.85
N TYR A 101 7.31 -8.80 -19.51
CA TYR A 101 7.77 -7.61 -20.22
C TYR A 101 7.97 -7.92 -21.69
N LYS A 102 7.43 -7.07 -22.55
CA LYS A 102 7.64 -7.15 -23.99
C LYS A 102 9.13 -7.08 -24.30
N LYS A 103 9.62 -7.97 -25.15
CA LYS A 103 11.03 -8.01 -25.53
C LYS A 103 11.47 -6.65 -26.10
N GLY A 104 12.49 -6.05 -25.51
CA GLY A 104 13.01 -4.75 -25.88
C GLY A 104 12.25 -3.54 -25.31
N ALA A 105 11.21 -3.75 -24.53
CA ALA A 105 10.52 -2.65 -23.84
C ALA A 105 11.47 -1.96 -22.85
N LYS A 106 11.43 -0.63 -22.84
CA LYS A 106 12.16 0.17 -21.85
C LYS A 106 11.42 0.14 -20.53
N ILE A 107 12.09 -0.34 -19.49
CA ILE A 107 11.53 -0.32 -18.14
C ILE A 107 11.75 1.05 -17.52
N ASN A 108 10.67 1.66 -17.05
CA ASN A 108 10.66 2.96 -16.40
C ASN A 108 10.43 2.77 -14.90
N TYR A 109 11.32 3.27 -14.08
CA TYR A 109 11.27 3.18 -12.61
C TYR A 109 10.72 4.50 -12.05
N THR A 110 9.41 4.69 -12.15
CA THR A 110 8.73 5.94 -11.80
C THR A 110 8.00 5.88 -10.45
N LEU A 111 7.69 4.68 -9.97
CA LEU A 111 7.06 4.51 -8.66
C LEU A 111 8.15 4.31 -7.60
N ASN A 112 8.38 5.34 -6.81
CA ASN A 112 9.37 5.34 -5.73
C ASN A 112 8.67 5.09 -4.39
N LEU A 113 9.18 4.14 -3.63
CA LEU A 113 8.75 3.79 -2.28
C LEU A 113 9.89 4.13 -1.32
N THR A 114 9.53 4.72 -0.19
CA THR A 114 10.47 5.02 0.89
C THR A 114 10.39 3.94 1.97
N ASP A 115 11.52 3.56 2.52
CA ASP A 115 11.59 2.63 3.65
C ASP A 115 10.87 3.21 4.87
N VAL A 116 10.20 2.35 5.60
CA VAL A 116 9.54 2.68 6.86
C VAL A 116 9.90 1.63 7.91
N ALA A 117 10.10 2.04 9.14
CA ALA A 117 10.34 1.10 10.23
C ALA A 117 9.17 0.11 10.35
N CYS A 118 9.47 -1.16 10.61
CA CYS A 118 8.43 -2.19 10.76
C CYS A 118 7.42 -1.87 11.88
N SER A 119 7.88 -1.22 12.97
CA SER A 119 7.03 -0.70 14.03
C SER A 119 5.98 0.28 13.50
N ASP A 120 6.42 1.26 12.74
CA ASP A 120 5.56 2.30 12.17
C ASP A 120 4.58 1.72 11.16
N PHE A 121 5.02 0.76 10.36
CA PHE A 121 4.14 0.04 9.44
C PHE A 121 3.05 -0.73 10.19
N THR A 122 3.42 -1.44 11.26
CA THR A 122 2.48 -2.20 12.10
C THR A 122 1.50 -1.26 12.78
N GLU A 123 1.97 -0.17 13.36
CA GLU A 123 1.13 0.83 14.02
C GLU A 123 0.14 1.45 13.05
N ARG A 124 0.59 1.86 11.85
CA ARG A 124 -0.29 2.38 10.79
C ARG A 124 -1.38 1.39 10.40
N SER A 125 -1.03 0.12 10.22
CA SER A 125 -1.99 -0.94 9.90
C SER A 125 -3.02 -1.12 11.01
N ASN A 126 -2.58 -1.14 12.26
CA ASN A 126 -3.46 -1.27 13.42
C ASN A 126 -4.43 -0.07 13.57
N VAL A 127 -3.95 1.15 13.32
CA VAL A 127 -4.80 2.35 13.32
C VAL A 127 -5.86 2.28 12.23
N GLU A 128 -5.46 1.89 11.03
CA GLU A 128 -6.38 1.79 9.90
C GLU A 128 -7.46 0.73 10.12
N GLU A 129 -7.08 -0.45 10.58
CA GLU A 129 -8.02 -1.53 10.91
C GLU A 129 -8.97 -1.09 12.04
N TYR A 130 -8.45 -0.48 13.09
CA TYR A 130 -9.27 0.03 14.18
C TYR A 130 -10.28 1.07 13.73
N LEU A 131 -9.89 2.00 12.83
CA LEU A 131 -10.80 2.97 12.24
C LEU A 131 -11.91 2.28 11.46
N LYS A 132 -11.58 1.33 10.57
CA LYS A 132 -12.55 0.56 9.77
C LYS A 132 -13.58 -0.14 10.65
N ASP A 133 -13.13 -0.83 11.67
CA ASP A 133 -13.99 -1.66 12.52
C ASP A 133 -14.85 -0.85 13.48
N ASN A 134 -14.41 0.36 13.83
CA ASN A 134 -15.07 1.15 14.88
C ASN A 134 -15.68 2.47 14.40
N LEU A 135 -15.67 2.73 13.11
CA LEU A 135 -16.04 4.04 12.53
C LEU A 135 -17.43 4.50 12.94
N ALA A 136 -18.41 3.59 12.93
CA ALA A 136 -19.80 3.90 13.32
C ALA A 136 -19.91 4.40 14.79
N ARG A 137 -19.03 3.91 15.66
CA ARG A 137 -18.97 4.31 17.07
C ARG A 137 -18.12 5.57 17.28
N LEU A 138 -17.10 5.75 16.47
CA LEU A 138 -16.12 6.83 16.63
C LEU A 138 -16.57 8.14 15.98
N SER A 139 -17.42 8.08 14.95
CA SER A 139 -17.91 9.27 14.27
C SER A 139 -18.70 10.16 15.22
N PRO A 140 -18.39 11.48 15.27
CA PRO A 140 -19.17 12.44 16.05
C PRO A 140 -20.54 12.75 15.43
N THR A 141 -20.76 12.36 14.17
CA THR A 141 -22.00 12.58 13.43
C THR A 141 -22.66 11.24 13.08
N LYS A 142 -23.95 11.27 12.83
CA LYS A 142 -24.70 10.09 12.37
C LYS A 142 -24.81 10.13 10.84
N PRO A 143 -24.81 8.97 10.17
CA PRO A 143 -25.06 8.90 8.74
C PRO A 143 -26.48 9.42 8.41
N VAL A 144 -26.63 9.95 7.21
CA VAL A 144 -27.89 10.52 6.72
C VAL A 144 -28.83 9.37 6.28
N LEU A 145 -30.14 9.59 6.39
CA LEU A 145 -31.19 8.67 5.91
C LEU A 145 -31.09 7.22 6.42
N GLY A 146 -30.48 7.02 7.59
CA GLY A 146 -30.37 5.69 8.20
C GLY A 146 -29.33 4.78 7.56
N GLY A 147 -28.38 5.35 6.80
CA GLY A 147 -27.21 4.65 6.23
C GLY A 147 -26.22 4.22 7.30
N GLN A 148 -25.06 3.79 6.83
CA GLN A 148 -23.90 3.49 7.69
C GLN A 148 -22.67 4.21 7.15
N TRP A 149 -21.70 4.46 8.03
CA TRP A 149 -20.42 5.03 7.63
C TRP A 149 -19.54 3.98 6.99
N TYR A 150 -18.96 4.31 5.84
CA TYR A 150 -17.96 3.53 5.13
C TYR A 150 -16.61 4.25 5.20
N TYR A 151 -15.60 3.53 5.64
CA TYR A 151 -14.23 4.03 5.62
C TYR A 151 -13.76 4.23 4.18
N VAL A 152 -13.14 5.37 3.95
CA VAL A 152 -12.59 5.75 2.65
C VAL A 152 -11.06 5.71 2.72
N SER A 153 -10.46 6.53 3.56
CA SER A 153 -9.00 6.59 3.73
C SER A 153 -8.61 7.25 5.06
N ALA A 154 -7.36 7.06 5.47
CA ALA A 154 -6.77 7.85 6.53
C ALA A 154 -5.31 8.21 6.25
N THR A 155 -4.90 9.41 6.63
CA THR A 155 -3.49 9.72 6.86
C THR A 155 -3.14 9.41 8.31
N ILE A 156 -1.96 8.87 8.56
CA ILE A 156 -1.53 8.45 9.90
C ILE A 156 -0.13 8.99 10.15
N ASN A 157 0.00 9.81 11.19
CA ASN A 157 1.27 10.31 11.69
C ASN A 157 1.61 9.61 12.99
N THR A 158 2.54 8.68 12.94
CA THR A 158 3.02 7.90 14.08
C THR A 158 3.91 8.69 15.05
N ASN A 159 4.41 9.88 14.62
CA ASN A 159 5.26 10.70 15.48
C ASN A 159 4.47 11.45 16.58
N ASP A 160 3.23 11.82 16.27
CA ASP A 160 2.36 12.58 17.19
C ASP A 160 1.04 11.88 17.48
N ASN A 161 0.89 10.64 17.02
CA ASN A 161 -0.29 9.80 17.19
C ASN A 161 -1.58 10.48 16.73
N SER A 162 -1.55 11.06 15.54
CA SER A 162 -2.65 11.80 14.96
C SER A 162 -2.87 11.47 13.48
N GLY A 163 -3.95 11.98 12.93
CA GLY A 163 -4.21 11.87 11.50
C GLY A 163 -5.51 12.51 11.07
N VAL A 164 -5.83 12.26 9.80
CA VAL A 164 -7.09 12.66 9.18
C VAL A 164 -7.76 11.41 8.64
N VAL A 165 -9.02 11.20 8.98
CA VAL A 165 -9.85 10.12 8.41
C VAL A 165 -10.90 10.73 7.49
N ILE A 166 -11.13 10.05 6.35
CA ILE A 166 -12.19 10.34 5.40
C ILE A 166 -13.13 9.14 5.39
N TYR A 167 -14.42 9.41 5.50
CA TYR A 167 -15.47 8.40 5.47
C TYR A 167 -16.76 8.98 4.89
N GLU A 168 -17.64 8.12 4.40
CA GLU A 168 -18.88 8.53 3.73
C GLU A 168 -20.03 7.57 4.04
N ASP A 169 -21.25 8.01 3.75
CA ASP A 169 -22.47 7.19 3.86
C ASP A 169 -23.21 7.02 2.53
N GLY A 170 -22.55 7.35 1.40
CA GLY A 170 -23.12 7.36 0.06
C GLY A 170 -23.84 8.66 -0.31
N HIS A 171 -24.04 9.59 0.64
CA HIS A 171 -24.65 10.91 0.41
C HIS A 171 -23.75 12.04 0.88
N VAL A 172 -23.07 11.84 1.99
CA VAL A 172 -22.19 12.83 2.61
C VAL A 172 -20.83 12.20 2.86
N GLN A 173 -19.78 12.93 2.51
CA GLN A 173 -18.41 12.62 2.86
C GLN A 173 -17.95 13.52 4.00
N GLU A 174 -17.38 12.92 5.03
CA GLU A 174 -16.79 13.59 6.18
C GLU A 174 -15.27 13.50 6.14
N LYS A 175 -14.61 14.60 6.45
CA LYS A 175 -13.15 14.67 6.65
C LYS A 175 -12.88 15.18 8.05
N ARG A 176 -12.30 14.34 8.91
CA ARG A 176 -12.14 14.63 10.33
C ARG A 176 -10.72 14.35 10.81
N ASN A 177 -10.24 15.19 11.71
CA ASN A 177 -9.01 14.90 12.44
C ASN A 177 -9.28 13.85 13.51
N TYR A 178 -8.28 13.04 13.81
CA TYR A 178 -8.31 12.12 14.92
C TYR A 178 -6.98 12.10 15.68
N THR A 179 -7.05 11.63 16.93
CA THR A 179 -5.88 11.34 17.75
C THR A 179 -6.05 9.94 18.35
N TYR A 180 -4.93 9.28 18.63
CA TYR A 180 -4.96 7.93 19.19
C TYR A 180 -3.84 7.72 20.21
N SER A 181 -3.88 6.60 20.92
CA SER A 181 -2.80 6.10 21.76
C SER A 181 -2.63 4.60 21.57
N THR A 182 -1.40 4.12 21.69
CA THR A 182 -1.03 2.71 21.58
C THR A 182 -0.41 2.20 22.87
N ASP A 183 -0.32 0.88 23.00
CA ASP A 183 0.60 0.25 23.95
C ASP A 183 2.00 0.06 23.32
N ALA A 184 2.88 -0.57 24.09
CA ALA A 184 4.26 -0.85 23.66
C ALA A 184 4.36 -1.81 22.44
N GLN A 185 3.28 -2.51 22.11
CA GLN A 185 3.16 -3.41 20.95
C GLN A 185 2.47 -2.75 19.74
N GLY A 186 2.14 -1.46 19.82
CA GLY A 186 1.45 -0.72 18.76
C GLY A 186 -0.06 -1.02 18.66
N VAL A 187 -0.65 -1.66 19.66
CA VAL A 187 -2.09 -1.94 19.69
C VAL A 187 -2.85 -0.69 20.17
N ILE A 188 -3.91 -0.33 19.44
CA ILE A 188 -4.71 0.86 19.77
C ILE A 188 -5.44 0.69 21.09
N LYS A 189 -5.18 1.60 22.03
CA LYS A 189 -5.87 1.67 23.34
C LYS A 189 -7.02 2.65 23.32
N ASN A 190 -6.85 3.77 22.63
CA ASN A 190 -7.89 4.78 22.49
C ASN A 190 -7.73 5.50 21.15
N LEU A 191 -8.85 5.85 20.53
CA LEU A 191 -8.90 6.68 19.34
C LEU A 191 -10.14 7.57 19.41
N THR A 192 -9.96 8.85 19.10
CA THR A 192 -11.03 9.85 19.13
C THR A 192 -11.01 10.64 17.82
N ILE A 193 -12.15 10.67 17.12
CA ILE A 193 -12.41 11.53 15.98
C ILE A 193 -12.99 12.85 16.48
N LYS A 194 -12.50 13.98 15.91
CA LYS A 194 -12.88 15.35 16.32
C LYS A 194 -13.63 16.06 15.20
#